data_724af07926c74da86f9b160ac24128aa
#
_entry.id   724af07926c74da86f9b160ac24128aa
#
_cell.length_a   1.000
_cell.length_b   1.000
_cell.length_c   1.000
_cell.angle_alpha   90.00
_cell.angle_beta   90.00
_cell.angle_gamma   90.00
#
_symmetry.space_group_name_H-M   'P 1'
#
loop_
_entity.id
_entity.type
_entity.pdbx_description
1 polymer ?
#
loop_
_entity_poly.entity_id
_entity_poly.type
_entity_poly.pdbx_seq_one_letter_code
_entity_poly.pdbx_strand_id
1 'polypeptide(L)'
;MKKPRVTVLRWGHRFRDQRVTAHVALAARAFGASEFILADARDEKVQATVGKIVANWGGKFSFNMGKPWNQVVKEWRSRGGIVVHLTVYGENILTSDVIDRIRAAGRDILIIVGSQKVPKEFFSSNVSDFNVAVGNQPHSEISSLAVFLDRFYGGEELAVGFNQAKMKIIPQKRGKKVVKS
;
A
#
# COMPACT_ATOMS: atom_id res chain seq x y z
N MET A 1 5.80 21.78 -1.99
CA MET A 1 6.27 20.78 -1.00
C MET A 1 6.41 19.42 -1.70
N LYS A 2 7.41 18.60 -1.34
CA LYS A 2 7.57 17.25 -1.90
C LYS A 2 6.40 16.37 -1.43
N LYS A 3 5.73 15.68 -2.36
CA LYS A 3 4.63 14.74 -2.02
C LYS A 3 5.20 13.61 -1.15
N PRO A 4 4.57 13.26 0.00
CA PRO A 4 5.02 12.17 0.86
C PRO A 4 5.14 10.86 0.08
N ARG A 5 6.20 10.11 0.33
CA ARG A 5 6.36 8.75 -0.21
C ARG A 5 5.55 7.78 0.63
N VAL A 6 4.83 6.89 -0.05
CA VAL A 6 4.06 5.82 0.60
C VAL A 6 4.71 4.48 0.32
N THR A 7 4.95 3.73 1.39
CA THR A 7 5.40 2.34 1.37
C THR A 7 4.34 1.48 2.05
N VAL A 8 4.04 0.31 1.48
CA VAL A 8 3.09 -0.64 2.06
C VAL A 8 3.85 -1.82 2.64
N LEU A 9 3.64 -2.12 3.92
CA LEU A 9 4.14 -3.30 4.60
C LEU A 9 3.01 -4.32 4.73
N ARG A 10 3.19 -5.47 4.11
CA ARG A 10 2.32 -6.64 4.25
C ARG A 10 2.84 -7.57 5.33
N TRP A 11 2.02 -7.86 6.35
CA TRP A 11 2.32 -8.80 7.42
C TRP A 11 1.40 -10.02 7.41
N GLY A 12 1.93 -11.17 7.85
CA GLY A 12 1.15 -12.39 8.06
C GLY A 12 0.89 -13.19 6.77
N HIS A 13 1.71 -13.00 5.74
CA HIS A 13 1.65 -13.78 4.51
C HIS A 13 1.91 -15.27 4.76
N ARG A 14 1.11 -16.11 4.13
CA ARG A 14 1.27 -17.56 4.08
C ARG A 14 1.27 -18.03 2.64
N PHE A 15 1.82 -19.20 2.36
CA PHE A 15 1.89 -19.76 1.01
C PHE A 15 0.53 -19.77 0.27
N ARG A 16 -0.57 -20.06 0.98
CA ARG A 16 -1.93 -20.02 0.41
C ARG A 16 -2.44 -18.61 0.08
N ASP A 17 -1.77 -17.58 0.57
CA ASP A 17 -2.19 -16.19 0.40
C ASP A 17 -1.51 -15.49 -0.79
N GLN A 18 -0.75 -16.23 -1.64
CA GLN A 18 0.02 -15.70 -2.77
C GLN A 18 -0.80 -14.76 -3.65
N ARG A 19 -1.99 -15.20 -4.05
CA ARG A 19 -2.88 -14.42 -4.90
C ARG A 19 -3.31 -13.10 -4.22
N VAL A 20 -3.73 -13.17 -2.98
CA VAL A 20 -4.19 -11.98 -2.23
C VAL A 20 -3.02 -11.03 -2.02
N THR A 21 -1.85 -11.52 -1.61
CA THR A 21 -0.65 -10.67 -1.41
C THR A 21 -0.21 -10.00 -2.71
N ALA A 22 -0.24 -10.72 -3.85
CA ALA A 22 0.04 -10.12 -5.15
C ALA A 22 -0.95 -9.00 -5.47
N HIS A 23 -2.25 -9.19 -5.23
CA HIS A 23 -3.28 -8.17 -5.46
C HIS A 23 -3.13 -6.97 -4.52
N VAL A 24 -2.74 -7.16 -3.25
CA VAL A 24 -2.43 -6.03 -2.35
C VAL A 24 -1.25 -5.21 -2.90
N ALA A 25 -0.19 -5.87 -3.37
CA ALA A 25 0.96 -5.18 -3.96
C ALA A 25 0.59 -4.44 -5.27
N LEU A 26 -0.25 -5.03 -6.11
CA LEU A 26 -0.74 -4.40 -7.34
C LEU A 26 -1.66 -3.20 -7.04
N ALA A 27 -2.53 -3.31 -6.03
CA ALA A 27 -3.34 -2.18 -5.56
C ALA A 27 -2.44 -1.07 -5.00
N ALA A 28 -1.46 -1.39 -4.16
CA ALA A 28 -0.48 -0.42 -3.67
C ALA A 28 0.16 0.37 -4.82
N ARG A 29 0.67 -0.34 -5.84
CA ARG A 29 1.27 0.29 -7.03
C ARG A 29 0.28 1.16 -7.79
N ALA A 30 -0.91 0.66 -8.08
CA ALA A 30 -1.90 1.36 -8.90
C ALA A 30 -2.41 2.64 -8.22
N PHE A 31 -2.51 2.62 -6.89
CA PHE A 31 -3.00 3.73 -6.08
C PHE A 31 -1.87 4.59 -5.48
N GLY A 32 -0.69 4.63 -6.10
CA GLY A 32 0.32 5.65 -5.86
C GLY A 32 1.37 5.34 -4.79
N ALA A 33 1.40 4.14 -4.20
CA ALA A 33 2.53 3.72 -3.38
C ALA A 33 3.78 3.47 -4.26
N SER A 34 4.97 3.73 -3.71
CA SER A 34 6.25 3.58 -4.40
C SER A 34 6.98 2.29 -4.05
N GLU A 35 6.56 1.62 -2.97
CA GLU A 35 7.24 0.43 -2.46
C GLU A 35 6.27 -0.49 -1.74
N PHE A 36 6.55 -1.80 -1.85
CA PHE A 36 5.89 -2.85 -1.10
C PHE A 36 6.92 -3.72 -0.39
N ILE A 37 6.69 -3.97 0.90
CA ILE A 37 7.55 -4.82 1.73
C ILE A 37 6.73 -6.00 2.22
N LEU A 38 7.12 -7.21 1.84
CA LEU A 38 6.59 -8.45 2.39
C LEU A 38 7.40 -8.80 3.65
N ALA A 39 6.87 -8.42 4.81
CA ALA A 39 7.56 -8.60 6.08
C ALA A 39 7.48 -10.06 6.57
N ASP A 40 8.54 -10.52 7.24
CA ASP A 40 8.66 -11.84 7.88
C ASP A 40 8.50 -13.05 6.94
N ALA A 41 8.41 -12.83 5.63
CA ALA A 41 8.18 -13.87 4.64
C ALA A 41 8.92 -13.59 3.33
N ARG A 42 9.17 -14.66 2.56
CA ARG A 42 9.69 -14.59 1.20
C ARG A 42 8.75 -15.36 0.28
N ASP A 43 8.46 -14.78 -0.88
CA ASP A 43 7.66 -15.43 -1.92
C ASP A 43 8.07 -14.87 -3.30
N GLU A 44 8.93 -15.61 -3.96
CA GLU A 44 9.48 -15.26 -5.26
C GLU A 44 8.40 -15.25 -6.36
N LYS A 45 7.32 -16.04 -6.22
CA LYS A 45 6.21 -16.05 -7.18
C LYS A 45 5.43 -14.74 -7.12
N VAL A 46 5.17 -14.24 -5.91
CA VAL A 46 4.54 -12.92 -5.72
C VAL A 46 5.44 -11.83 -6.28
N GLN A 47 6.73 -11.84 -5.95
CA GLN A 47 7.71 -10.88 -6.47
C GLN A 47 7.77 -10.91 -8.00
N ALA A 48 7.85 -12.10 -8.61
CA ALA A 48 7.88 -12.25 -10.07
C ALA A 48 6.59 -11.74 -10.73
N THR A 49 5.43 -11.99 -10.12
CA THR A 49 4.14 -11.50 -10.62
C THR A 49 4.10 -9.98 -10.64
N VAL A 50 4.48 -9.34 -9.54
CA VAL A 50 4.52 -7.88 -9.44
C VAL A 50 5.58 -7.30 -10.38
N GLY A 51 6.77 -7.92 -10.46
CA GLY A 51 7.85 -7.51 -11.35
C GLY A 51 7.45 -7.51 -12.83
N LYS A 52 6.71 -8.53 -13.29
CA LYS A 52 6.17 -8.58 -14.66
C LYS A 52 5.23 -7.40 -14.96
N ILE A 53 4.39 -7.03 -13.99
CA ILE A 53 3.48 -5.88 -14.15
C ILE A 53 4.28 -4.59 -14.22
N VAL A 54 5.25 -4.38 -13.33
CA VAL A 54 6.11 -3.19 -13.36
C VAL A 54 6.88 -3.09 -14.68
N ALA A 55 7.47 -4.20 -15.14
CA ALA A 55 8.23 -4.24 -16.40
C ALA A 55 7.40 -3.91 -17.64
N ASN A 56 6.12 -4.29 -17.67
CA ASN A 56 5.23 -4.05 -18.80
C ASN A 56 4.51 -2.70 -18.73
N TRP A 57 4.05 -2.32 -17.54
CA TRP A 57 3.19 -1.16 -17.35
C TRP A 57 3.90 0.05 -16.73
N GLY A 58 5.22 -0.05 -16.51
CA GLY A 58 6.07 1.05 -16.07
C GLY A 58 5.90 1.45 -14.60
N GLY A 59 6.46 2.62 -14.28
CA GLY A 59 6.45 3.20 -12.95
C GLY A 59 7.61 2.72 -12.06
N LYS A 60 7.98 3.57 -11.11
CA LYS A 60 9.00 3.24 -10.10
C LYS A 60 8.29 2.59 -8.90
N PHE A 61 8.26 1.28 -8.87
CA PHE A 61 7.69 0.52 -7.75
C PHE A 61 8.64 -0.60 -7.35
N SER A 62 9.10 -0.58 -6.11
CA SER A 62 10.00 -1.60 -5.56
C SER A 62 9.24 -2.64 -4.75
N PHE A 63 9.70 -3.90 -4.83
CA PHE A 63 9.20 -5.01 -4.04
C PHE A 63 10.35 -5.61 -3.24
N ASN A 64 10.27 -5.49 -1.91
CA ASN A 64 11.22 -6.05 -0.97
C ASN A 64 10.56 -7.12 -0.10
N MET A 65 11.34 -8.09 0.41
CA MET A 65 10.80 -9.17 1.24
C MET A 65 11.81 -9.72 2.26
N GLY A 66 11.29 -10.41 3.28
CA GLY A 66 12.07 -11.19 4.23
C GLY A 66 12.59 -10.41 5.45
N LYS A 67 12.48 -9.08 5.46
CA LYS A 67 12.87 -8.29 6.64
C LYS A 67 11.82 -8.41 7.74
N PRO A 68 12.20 -8.58 9.02
CA PRO A 68 11.27 -8.56 10.14
C PRO A 68 10.50 -7.25 10.21
N TRP A 69 9.18 -7.33 10.46
CA TRP A 69 8.32 -6.14 10.49
C TRP A 69 8.77 -5.08 11.51
N ASN A 70 9.20 -5.51 12.69
CA ASN A 70 9.66 -4.62 13.76
C ASN A 70 10.92 -3.84 13.36
N GLN A 71 11.82 -4.49 12.62
CA GLN A 71 13.00 -3.82 12.07
C GLN A 71 12.60 -2.78 11.01
N VAL A 72 11.67 -3.11 10.12
CA VAL A 72 11.15 -2.16 9.12
C VAL A 72 10.55 -0.93 9.81
N VAL A 73 9.68 -1.12 10.79
CA VAL A 73 9.06 -0.03 11.56
C VAL A 73 10.11 0.82 12.27
N LYS A 74 11.06 0.19 12.96
CA LYS A 74 12.15 0.89 13.66
C LYS A 74 12.96 1.78 12.72
N GLU A 75 13.39 1.25 11.57
CA GLU A 75 14.13 2.00 10.57
C GLU A 75 13.29 3.12 9.94
N TRP A 76 11.98 2.88 9.73
CA TRP A 76 11.08 3.88 9.18
C TRP A 76 10.93 5.08 10.12
N ARG A 77 10.68 4.82 11.39
CA ARG A 77 10.53 5.85 12.42
C ARG A 77 11.85 6.61 12.66
N SER A 78 13.01 5.95 12.61
CA SER A 78 14.32 6.61 12.77
C SER A 78 14.63 7.64 11.68
N ARG A 79 13.95 7.53 10.51
CA ARG A 79 14.04 8.49 9.39
C ARG A 79 12.98 9.58 9.46
N GLY A 80 12.19 9.63 10.54
CA GLY A 80 11.12 10.60 10.73
C GLY A 80 9.82 10.27 10.00
N GLY A 81 9.68 9.07 9.42
CA GLY A 81 8.42 8.62 8.82
C GLY A 81 7.33 8.32 9.86
N ILE A 82 6.07 8.32 9.42
CA ILE A 82 4.93 7.91 10.23
C ILE A 82 4.43 6.53 9.81
N VAL A 83 3.77 5.84 10.73
CA VAL A 83 3.21 4.51 10.54
C VAL A 83 1.70 4.55 10.68
N VAL A 84 0.99 4.07 9.66
CA VAL A 84 -0.47 3.94 9.61
C VAL A 84 -0.83 2.47 9.58
N HIS A 85 -1.56 1.98 10.57
CA HIS A 85 -2.07 0.60 10.60
C HIS A 85 -3.53 0.59 10.14
N LEU A 86 -3.81 -0.10 9.03
CA LEU A 86 -5.17 -0.29 8.54
C LEU A 86 -5.86 -1.42 9.30
N THR A 87 -6.91 -1.09 10.00
CA THR A 87 -7.67 -2.02 10.85
C THR A 87 -9.11 -1.57 11.02
N VAL A 88 -10.05 -2.50 11.04
CA VAL A 88 -11.49 -2.20 11.28
C VAL A 88 -11.77 -1.57 12.64
N TYR A 89 -10.82 -1.65 13.57
CA TYR A 89 -10.93 -1.10 14.93
C TYR A 89 -10.39 0.34 15.03
N GLY A 90 -9.87 0.90 13.94
CA GLY A 90 -9.27 2.24 13.91
C GLY A 90 -10.28 3.38 13.82
N GLU A 91 -9.74 4.59 13.75
CA GLU A 91 -10.52 5.80 13.47
C GLU A 91 -11.07 5.75 12.04
N ASN A 92 -12.37 5.98 11.89
CA ASN A 92 -13.02 5.92 10.60
C ASN A 92 -12.65 7.11 9.72
N ILE A 93 -12.22 6.85 8.49
CA ILE A 93 -11.75 7.88 7.54
C ILE A 93 -12.80 8.91 7.14
N LEU A 94 -14.09 8.63 7.33
CA LEU A 94 -15.18 9.55 6.97
C LEU A 94 -15.68 10.35 8.17
N THR A 95 -15.74 9.72 9.36
CA THR A 95 -16.35 10.31 10.54
C THR A 95 -15.33 10.93 11.51
N SER A 96 -14.04 10.89 11.15
CA SER A 96 -12.95 11.55 11.89
C SER A 96 -12.08 12.40 10.94
N ASP A 97 -11.19 13.18 11.51
CA ASP A 97 -10.20 14.01 10.79
C ASP A 97 -8.88 13.28 10.54
N VAL A 98 -8.84 11.95 10.70
CA VAL A 98 -7.59 11.16 10.67
C VAL A 98 -6.82 11.34 9.36
N ILE A 99 -7.48 11.39 8.21
CA ILE A 99 -6.83 11.60 6.91
C ILE A 99 -6.16 12.97 6.86
N ASP A 100 -6.80 14.01 7.36
CA ASP A 100 -6.26 15.37 7.36
C ASP A 100 -5.06 15.48 8.31
N ARG A 101 -5.11 14.83 9.49
CA ARG A 101 -3.96 14.74 10.40
C ARG A 101 -2.77 14.02 9.78
N ILE A 102 -3.00 12.93 9.05
CA ILE A 102 -1.96 12.19 8.32
C ILE A 102 -1.35 13.07 7.23
N ARG A 103 -2.15 13.78 6.45
CA ARG A 103 -1.69 14.71 5.42
C ARG A 103 -0.90 15.88 6.03
N ALA A 104 -1.42 16.48 7.09
CA ALA A 104 -0.80 17.60 7.78
C ALA A 104 0.58 17.25 8.38
N ALA A 105 0.83 15.99 8.71
CA ALA A 105 2.14 15.54 9.15
C ALA A 105 3.24 15.75 8.10
N GLY A 106 2.91 15.76 6.79
CA GLY A 106 3.85 16.06 5.69
C GLY A 106 5.04 15.10 5.59
N ARG A 107 4.95 13.92 6.20
CA ARG A 107 6.04 12.94 6.33
C ARG A 107 5.77 11.70 5.45
N ASP A 108 6.84 10.97 5.11
CA ASP A 108 6.72 9.67 4.44
C ASP A 108 5.92 8.68 5.30
N ILE A 109 5.12 7.85 4.64
CA ILE A 109 4.11 6.99 5.30
C ILE A 109 4.42 5.52 5.05
N LEU A 110 4.49 4.73 6.13
CA LEU A 110 4.45 3.28 6.10
C LEU A 110 3.04 2.81 6.45
N ILE A 111 2.38 2.13 5.52
CA ILE A 111 1.06 1.55 5.74
C ILE A 111 1.21 0.08 6.09
N ILE A 112 0.75 -0.33 7.28
CA ILE A 112 0.71 -1.74 7.68
C ILE A 112 -0.64 -2.34 7.27
N VAL A 113 -0.56 -3.44 6.50
CA VAL A 113 -1.70 -4.24 6.05
C VAL A 113 -1.52 -5.68 6.52
N GLY A 114 -2.31 -6.11 7.49
CA GLY A 114 -2.32 -7.48 8.00
C GLY A 114 -3.11 -8.43 7.10
N SER A 115 -2.79 -9.74 7.14
CA SER A 115 -3.54 -10.78 6.42
C SER A 115 -4.45 -11.63 7.31
N GLN A 116 -4.35 -11.48 8.61
CA GLN A 116 -5.10 -12.24 9.62
C GLN A 116 -5.04 -11.47 10.96
N LYS A 117 -5.39 -12.12 12.07
CA LYS A 117 -5.24 -11.51 13.39
C LYS A 117 -3.81 -11.04 13.59
N VAL A 118 -3.63 -9.73 13.66
CA VAL A 118 -2.33 -9.07 13.79
C VAL A 118 -1.83 -9.08 15.24
N PRO A 119 -0.51 -8.92 15.47
CA PRO A 119 0.04 -8.68 16.81
C PRO A 119 -0.62 -7.49 17.48
N LYS A 120 -0.87 -7.60 18.80
CA LYS A 120 -1.44 -6.49 19.60
C LYS A 120 -0.58 -5.23 19.55
N GLU A 121 0.72 -5.40 19.36
CA GLU A 121 1.70 -4.32 19.26
C GLU A 121 1.39 -3.35 18.12
N PHE A 122 0.73 -3.81 17.02
CA PHE A 122 0.36 -2.94 15.91
C PHE A 122 -0.61 -1.83 16.31
N PHE A 123 -1.37 -2.03 17.38
CA PHE A 123 -2.31 -1.03 17.89
C PHE A 123 -1.63 0.01 18.80
N SER A 124 -0.40 -0.23 19.24
CA SER A 124 0.29 0.64 20.18
C SER A 124 0.97 1.82 19.48
N SER A 125 1.08 2.96 20.19
CA SER A 125 1.80 4.16 19.73
C SER A 125 3.31 3.92 19.50
N ASN A 126 3.87 2.85 20.06
CA ASN A 126 5.25 2.45 19.81
C ASN A 126 5.45 1.90 18.38
N VAL A 127 4.40 1.42 17.74
CA VAL A 127 4.40 0.87 16.38
C VAL A 127 3.69 1.79 15.42
N SER A 128 2.43 2.10 15.67
CA SER A 128 1.57 2.86 14.76
C SER A 128 1.25 4.24 15.31
N ASP A 129 1.49 5.27 14.52
CA ASP A 129 1.07 6.64 14.85
C ASP A 129 -0.43 6.83 14.67
N PHE A 130 -1.03 6.04 13.74
CA PHE A 130 -2.47 6.06 13.46
C PHE A 130 -2.98 4.64 13.24
N ASN A 131 -4.09 4.30 13.90
CA ASN A 131 -4.91 3.12 13.57
C ASN A 131 -6.14 3.61 12.81
N VAL A 132 -6.31 3.18 11.56
CA VAL A 132 -7.29 3.75 10.63
C VAL A 132 -8.21 2.68 10.09
N ALA A 133 -9.51 2.97 10.12
CA ALA A 133 -10.55 2.13 9.54
C ALA A 133 -11.12 2.73 8.26
N VAL A 134 -11.15 1.94 7.21
CA VAL A 134 -11.92 2.21 6.00
C VAL A 134 -13.31 1.60 6.19
N GLY A 135 -14.16 2.30 6.95
CA GLY A 135 -15.37 1.71 7.53
C GLY A 135 -15.06 0.71 8.66
N ASN A 136 -15.97 0.62 9.64
CA ASN A 136 -15.80 -0.26 10.79
C ASN A 136 -16.56 -1.58 10.62
N GLN A 137 -16.61 -2.10 9.38
CA GLN A 137 -17.15 -3.41 9.05
C GLN A 137 -16.04 -4.30 8.48
N PRO A 138 -16.02 -5.60 8.77
CA PRO A 138 -15.05 -6.53 8.19
C PRO A 138 -15.13 -6.55 6.66
N HIS A 139 -14.01 -6.34 6.00
CA HIS A 139 -13.90 -6.44 4.54
C HIS A 139 -12.45 -6.75 4.12
N SER A 140 -12.20 -6.82 2.81
CA SER A 140 -10.90 -7.17 2.26
C SER A 140 -9.83 -6.10 2.54
N GLU A 141 -8.63 -6.55 2.85
CA GLU A 141 -7.43 -5.72 2.99
C GLU A 141 -7.07 -4.97 1.69
N ILE A 142 -7.43 -5.51 0.53
CA ILE A 142 -7.22 -4.86 -0.77
C ILE A 142 -8.08 -3.61 -0.88
N SER A 143 -9.38 -3.72 -0.52
CA SER A 143 -10.30 -2.58 -0.53
C SER A 143 -9.93 -1.54 0.54
N SER A 144 -9.51 -1.98 1.73
CA SER A 144 -8.99 -1.06 2.75
C SER A 144 -7.84 -0.21 2.23
N LEU A 145 -6.85 -0.86 1.62
CA LEU A 145 -5.67 -0.16 1.09
C LEU A 145 -6.05 0.78 -0.05
N ALA A 146 -6.84 0.31 -1.02
CA ALA A 146 -7.21 1.11 -2.20
C ALA A 146 -7.99 2.36 -1.80
N VAL A 147 -9.02 2.22 -0.97
CA VAL A 147 -9.85 3.34 -0.52
C VAL A 147 -9.06 4.30 0.38
N PHE A 148 -8.20 3.79 1.27
CA PHE A 148 -7.34 4.65 2.07
C PHE A 148 -6.43 5.51 1.18
N LEU A 149 -5.76 4.90 0.18
CA LEU A 149 -4.86 5.62 -0.72
C LEU A 149 -5.62 6.64 -1.58
N ASP A 150 -6.78 6.27 -2.13
CA ASP A 150 -7.65 7.18 -2.87
C ASP A 150 -8.03 8.40 -2.02
N ARG A 151 -8.50 8.18 -0.80
CA ARG A 151 -8.82 9.26 0.13
C ARG A 151 -7.60 10.08 0.50
N PHE A 152 -6.46 9.45 0.76
CA PHE A 152 -5.22 10.15 1.10
C PHE A 152 -4.72 11.04 -0.04
N TYR A 153 -4.79 10.59 -1.28
CA TYR A 153 -4.37 11.36 -2.45
C TYR A 153 -5.49 12.24 -3.05
N GLY A 154 -6.74 12.09 -2.61
CA GLY A 154 -7.89 12.84 -3.12
C GLY A 154 -8.27 12.47 -4.55
N GLY A 155 -7.98 11.24 -4.98
CA GLY A 155 -8.26 10.73 -6.32
C GLY A 155 -7.24 11.12 -7.38
N GLU A 156 -6.26 11.96 -7.06
CA GLU A 156 -5.25 12.44 -8.02
C GLU A 156 -4.38 11.30 -8.57
N GLU A 157 -4.12 10.25 -7.78
CA GLU A 157 -3.30 9.10 -8.17
C GLU A 157 -3.92 8.32 -9.33
N LEU A 158 -5.24 8.35 -9.51
CA LEU A 158 -5.95 7.65 -10.57
C LEU A 158 -5.69 8.27 -11.97
N ALA A 159 -5.27 9.53 -12.01
CA ALA A 159 -4.91 10.24 -13.25
C ALA A 159 -3.41 10.15 -13.58
N VAL A 160 -2.59 9.59 -12.71
CA VAL A 160 -1.12 9.54 -12.90
C VAL A 160 -0.75 8.46 -13.91
N GLY A 161 -0.08 8.86 -14.97
CA GLY A 161 0.56 7.93 -15.91
C GLY A 161 1.88 7.38 -15.35
N PHE A 162 2.22 6.14 -15.72
CA PHE A 162 3.50 5.52 -15.36
C PHE A 162 4.52 5.70 -16.48
N ASN A 163 5.68 6.25 -16.15
CA ASN A 163 6.81 6.38 -17.06
C ASN A 163 7.46 5.02 -17.36
N GLN A 164 8.16 4.91 -18.50
CA GLN A 164 8.90 3.72 -18.93
C GLN A 164 8.00 2.48 -19.11
N ALA A 165 6.74 2.67 -19.42
CA ALA A 165 5.82 1.60 -19.74
C ALA A 165 6.09 1.06 -21.14
N LYS A 166 6.18 -0.28 -21.30
CA LYS A 166 6.22 -0.96 -22.61
C LYS A 166 4.83 -1.07 -23.22
N MET A 167 3.81 -0.95 -22.41
CA MET A 167 2.40 -1.04 -22.84
C MET A 167 1.59 0.07 -22.19
N LYS A 168 0.64 0.65 -22.97
CA LYS A 168 -0.25 1.69 -22.50
C LYS A 168 -1.68 1.36 -22.90
N ILE A 169 -2.60 1.46 -21.94
CA ILE A 169 -4.04 1.37 -22.22
C ILE A 169 -4.50 2.73 -22.75
N ILE A 170 -5.20 2.71 -23.87
CA ILE A 170 -5.91 3.88 -24.37
C ILE A 170 -7.39 3.70 -24.01
N PRO A 171 -7.96 4.53 -23.13
CA PRO A 171 -9.35 4.40 -22.71
C PRO A 171 -10.30 4.43 -23.90
N GLN A 172 -11.30 3.55 -23.90
CA GLN A 172 -12.30 3.44 -24.95
C GLN A 172 -13.70 3.40 -24.32
N LYS A 173 -14.69 4.03 -24.95
CA LYS A 173 -16.10 3.87 -24.57
C LYS A 173 -16.55 2.41 -24.65
N ARG A 174 -16.03 1.67 -25.63
CA ARG A 174 -16.33 0.24 -25.86
C ARG A 174 -15.08 -0.42 -26.43
N GLY A 175 -14.88 -1.71 -26.07
CA GLY A 175 -13.74 -2.50 -26.54
C GLY A 175 -12.46 -2.26 -25.74
N LYS A 176 -11.33 -2.69 -26.29
CA LYS A 176 -9.99 -2.64 -25.69
C LYS A 176 -9.00 -2.05 -26.67
N LYS A 177 -8.16 -1.11 -26.21
CA LYS A 177 -7.04 -0.62 -27.00
C LYS A 177 -5.79 -0.56 -26.14
N VAL A 178 -4.78 -1.35 -26.48
CA VAL A 178 -3.45 -1.34 -25.87
C VAL A 178 -2.45 -1.04 -26.95
N VAL A 179 -1.55 -0.11 -26.68
CA VAL A 179 -0.42 0.23 -27.55
C VAL A 179 0.88 -0.20 -26.89
N LYS A 180 1.84 -0.62 -27.69
CA LYS A 180 3.22 -0.87 -27.27
C LYS A 180 4.04 0.39 -27.52
N SER A 181 4.91 0.72 -26.58
CA SER A 181 5.89 1.82 -26.71
C SER A 181 7.16 1.28 -27.34
#